data_16742c87ca23f77281127b3e248e3e31
#
_entry.id   16742c87ca23f77281127b3e248e3e31
#
_cell.length_a   1.000
_cell.length_b   1.000
_cell.length_c   1.000
_cell.angle_alpha   90.00
_cell.angle_beta   90.00
_cell.angle_gamma   90.00
#
_symmetry.space_group_name_H-M   'P 1'
#
loop_
_entity.id
_entity.type
_entity.pdbx_description
1 polymer ?
#
loop_
_entity_poly.entity_id
_entity_poly.type
_entity_poly.pdbx_seq_one_letter_code
_entity_poly.pdbx_strand_id
1 'polypeptide(L)'
;MFKNLFILYIGLLTLGLFEPIIGLFSALLFIVPVFILAPFSGRWWCAHLCPHGSFQDLFGLFIRNTIPAWLKSSWLRYGVLIIAFSLWTYTLITNWGNWENLGLALTKLLWLSTIIGIILMTVAPARAWCNICPMGTVAKILAPKKAKLMITTDCVYCRLCAKTCPMGLSPYMDRGKIAGFTNPDCMRCGRCANFCFKHAIKIK
;
A
#
# COMPACT_ATOMS: atom_id res chain seq x y z
N MET A 1 -11.76 -1.46 8.82
CA MET A 1 -10.48 -2.08 8.42
C MET A 1 -10.37 -3.44 9.10
N PHE A 2 -10.14 -4.50 8.36
CA PHE A 2 -10.01 -5.86 8.88
C PHE A 2 -8.67 -6.01 9.61
N LYS A 3 -8.68 -5.78 10.93
CA LYS A 3 -7.46 -5.79 11.75
C LYS A 3 -6.76 -7.16 11.80
N ASN A 4 -7.50 -8.24 11.59
CA ASN A 4 -6.98 -9.62 11.72
C ASN A 4 -6.43 -10.20 10.40
N LEU A 5 -6.43 -9.42 9.32
CA LEU A 5 -5.96 -9.90 8.02
C LEU A 5 -4.44 -10.23 8.02
N PHE A 6 -3.70 -9.67 8.98
CA PHE A 6 -2.28 -9.96 9.16
C PHE A 6 -2.01 -11.40 9.62
N ILE A 7 -2.94 -12.01 10.39
CA ILE A 7 -2.81 -13.41 10.83
C ILE A 7 -2.87 -14.32 9.61
N LEU A 8 -3.86 -14.08 8.74
CA LEU A 8 -3.97 -14.79 7.47
C LEU A 8 -2.70 -14.63 6.61
N TYR A 9 -2.13 -13.42 6.60
CA TYR A 9 -0.93 -13.13 5.83
C TYR A 9 0.29 -13.93 6.31
N ILE A 10 0.57 -13.91 7.62
CA ILE A 10 1.68 -14.67 8.20
C ILE A 10 1.44 -16.17 8.01
N GLY A 11 0.20 -16.63 8.21
CA GLY A 11 -0.16 -18.02 7.94
C GLY A 11 0.10 -18.45 6.50
N LEU A 12 -0.32 -17.67 5.52
CA LEU A 12 -0.07 -17.95 4.10
C LEU A 12 1.42 -17.93 3.75
N LEU A 13 2.19 -17.01 4.33
CA LEU A 13 3.64 -16.94 4.11
C LEU A 13 4.38 -18.13 4.71
N THR A 14 4.02 -18.55 5.93
CA THR A 14 4.66 -19.69 6.60
C THR A 14 4.29 -21.00 5.92
N LEU A 15 3.00 -21.20 5.63
CA LEU A 15 2.53 -22.39 4.92
C LEU A 15 3.09 -22.48 3.51
N GLY A 16 3.26 -21.36 2.80
CA GLY A 16 3.83 -21.32 1.46
C GLY A 16 5.32 -21.73 1.39
N LEU A 17 6.02 -21.81 2.53
CA LEU A 17 7.37 -22.40 2.59
C LEU A 17 7.34 -23.94 2.59
N PHE A 18 6.26 -24.52 3.12
CA PHE A 18 6.09 -25.98 3.18
C PHE A 18 5.30 -26.53 1.99
N GLU A 19 4.29 -25.77 1.55
CA GLU A 19 3.40 -26.12 0.45
C GLU A 19 3.50 -25.11 -0.68
N PRO A 20 4.23 -25.40 -1.76
CA PRO A 20 4.51 -24.47 -2.87
C PRO A 20 3.24 -23.94 -3.57
N ILE A 21 2.17 -24.75 -3.62
CA ILE A 21 0.87 -24.35 -4.19
C ILE A 21 0.28 -23.18 -3.43
N ILE A 22 0.40 -23.16 -2.10
CA ILE A 22 -0.05 -22.05 -1.26
C ILE A 22 0.77 -20.79 -1.57
N GLY A 23 2.07 -20.95 -1.83
CA GLY A 23 2.94 -19.86 -2.24
C GLY A 23 2.50 -19.21 -3.56
N LEU A 24 2.14 -19.99 -4.55
CA LEU A 24 1.60 -19.52 -5.82
C LEU A 24 0.27 -18.79 -5.62
N PHE A 25 -0.64 -19.38 -4.83
CA PHE A 25 -1.92 -18.75 -4.52
C PHE A 25 -1.75 -17.42 -3.78
N SER A 26 -0.84 -17.35 -2.82
CA SER A 26 -0.56 -16.10 -2.09
C SER A 26 -0.04 -15.01 -3.02
N ALA A 27 0.86 -15.33 -3.96
CA ALA A 27 1.33 -14.37 -4.96
C ALA A 27 0.19 -13.84 -5.84
N LEU A 28 -0.69 -14.72 -6.33
CA LEU A 28 -1.87 -14.32 -7.11
C LEU A 28 -2.81 -13.43 -6.32
N LEU A 29 -3.01 -13.69 -5.03
CA LEU A 29 -3.83 -12.86 -4.13
C LEU A 29 -3.33 -11.41 -4.04
N PHE A 30 -2.04 -11.16 -4.24
CA PHE A 30 -1.47 -9.80 -4.25
C PHE A 30 -1.55 -9.14 -5.62
N ILE A 31 -1.33 -9.90 -6.69
CA ILE A 31 -1.20 -9.36 -8.05
C ILE A 31 -2.58 -9.07 -8.65
N VAL A 32 -3.45 -10.08 -8.66
CA VAL A 32 -4.73 -10.02 -9.36
C VAL A 32 -5.61 -8.84 -8.90
N PRO A 33 -5.80 -8.61 -7.58
CA PRO A 33 -6.63 -7.49 -7.14
C PRO A 33 -6.07 -6.12 -7.53
N VAL A 34 -4.74 -5.98 -7.62
CA VAL A 34 -4.15 -4.70 -8.04
C VAL A 34 -4.49 -4.41 -9.49
N PHE A 35 -4.36 -5.38 -10.39
CA PHE A 35 -4.66 -5.17 -11.82
C PHE A 35 -6.16 -4.99 -12.06
N ILE A 36 -7.02 -5.71 -11.34
CA ILE A 36 -8.47 -5.63 -11.52
C ILE A 36 -9.05 -4.38 -10.86
N LEU A 37 -8.68 -4.07 -9.60
CA LEU A 37 -9.32 -3.03 -8.82
C LEU A 37 -8.70 -1.64 -9.00
N ALA A 38 -7.40 -1.55 -9.30
CA ALA A 38 -6.72 -0.26 -9.38
C ALA A 38 -7.27 0.67 -10.48
N PRO A 39 -7.68 0.22 -11.67
CA PRO A 39 -8.28 1.08 -12.69
C PRO A 39 -9.57 1.78 -12.22
N PHE A 40 -10.32 1.15 -11.32
CA PHE A 40 -11.59 1.68 -10.81
C PHE A 40 -11.45 2.44 -9.49
N SER A 41 -10.68 1.89 -8.56
CA SER A 41 -10.62 2.37 -7.18
C SER A 41 -9.24 2.92 -6.77
N GLY A 42 -8.24 2.83 -7.63
CA GLY A 42 -6.87 3.23 -7.33
C GLY A 42 -6.28 2.37 -6.21
N ARG A 43 -5.70 3.00 -5.20
CA ARG A 43 -5.03 2.33 -4.08
C ARG A 43 -5.97 1.90 -2.94
N TRP A 44 -7.28 1.81 -3.18
CA TRP A 44 -8.26 1.41 -2.16
C TRP A 44 -7.96 0.02 -1.58
N TRP A 45 -7.59 -0.94 -2.44
CA TRP A 45 -7.14 -2.27 -2.02
C TRP A 45 -6.03 -2.22 -0.96
N CYS A 46 -5.03 -1.35 -1.17
CA CYS A 46 -3.90 -1.20 -0.25
C CYS A 46 -4.32 -0.76 1.16
N ALA A 47 -5.45 -0.05 1.27
CA ALA A 47 -5.95 0.42 2.56
C ALA A 47 -6.81 -0.60 3.30
N HIS A 48 -7.60 -1.40 2.57
CA HIS A 48 -8.71 -2.14 3.15
C HIS A 48 -8.48 -3.65 3.19
N LEU A 49 -7.88 -4.21 2.15
CA LEU A 49 -7.78 -5.66 1.96
C LEU A 49 -6.35 -6.18 1.80
N CYS A 50 -5.35 -5.31 1.62
CA CYS A 50 -3.96 -5.76 1.52
C CYS A 50 -3.47 -6.32 2.86
N PRO A 51 -3.15 -7.64 2.94
CA PRO A 51 -2.76 -8.26 4.20
C PRO A 51 -1.41 -7.70 4.72
N HIS A 52 -0.47 -7.41 3.81
CA HIS A 52 0.79 -6.77 4.15
C HIS A 52 0.59 -5.34 4.71
N GLY A 53 -0.37 -4.57 4.16
CA GLY A 53 -0.73 -3.26 4.72
C GLY A 53 -1.37 -3.36 6.11
N SER A 54 -2.19 -4.39 6.35
CA SER A 54 -2.79 -4.65 7.66
C SER A 54 -1.72 -5.00 8.70
N PHE A 55 -0.72 -5.79 8.33
CA PHE A 55 0.44 -6.10 9.16
C PHE A 55 1.20 -4.84 9.58
N GLN A 56 1.47 -3.94 8.63
CA GLN A 56 2.15 -2.68 8.92
C GLN A 56 1.33 -1.76 9.85
N ASP A 57 0.01 -1.76 9.74
CA ASP A 57 -0.85 -0.96 10.63
C ASP A 57 -0.78 -1.44 12.09
N LEU A 58 -0.57 -2.73 12.35
CA LEU A 58 -0.40 -3.27 13.69
C LEU A 58 0.82 -2.65 14.38
N PHE A 59 1.95 -2.61 13.69
CA PHE A 59 3.19 -2.03 14.24
C PHE A 59 3.17 -0.50 14.27
N GLY A 60 2.43 0.13 13.38
CA GLY A 60 2.31 1.58 13.32
C GLY A 60 1.57 2.23 14.48
N LEU A 61 1.00 1.44 15.38
CA LEU A 61 0.48 1.93 16.65
C LEU A 61 1.60 2.44 17.58
N PHE A 62 2.82 1.94 17.39
CA PHE A 62 3.96 2.23 18.25
C PHE A 62 4.88 3.33 17.73
N ILE A 63 4.87 3.64 16.43
CA ILE A 63 5.80 4.56 15.79
C ILE A 63 5.04 5.70 15.11
N ARG A 64 5.21 6.93 15.62
CA ARG A 64 4.56 8.17 15.15
C ARG A 64 5.46 9.09 14.32
N ASN A 65 6.46 8.61 13.65
CA ASN A 65 7.37 9.43 12.88
C ASN A 65 6.73 9.97 11.58
N THR A 66 7.24 11.11 11.10
CA THR A 66 6.87 11.64 9.79
C THR A 66 7.57 10.87 8.67
N ILE A 67 6.93 10.75 7.51
CA ILE A 67 7.55 10.06 6.36
C ILE A 67 8.77 10.85 5.89
N PRO A 68 9.96 10.24 5.89
CA PRO A 68 11.17 10.87 5.38
C PRO A 68 11.04 11.27 3.91
N ALA A 69 11.66 12.38 3.52
CA ALA A 69 11.57 12.91 2.16
C ALA A 69 12.07 11.92 1.10
N TRP A 70 13.13 11.15 1.41
CA TRP A 70 13.70 10.16 0.49
C TRP A 70 12.73 9.02 0.13
N LEU A 71 11.84 8.61 1.06
CA LEU A 71 10.79 7.62 0.79
C LEU A 71 9.71 8.12 -0.17
N LYS A 72 9.58 9.42 -0.36
CA LYS A 72 8.65 10.04 -1.33
C LYS A 72 9.29 10.22 -2.70
N SER A 73 10.60 9.91 -2.84
CA SER A 73 11.32 10.06 -4.10
C SER A 73 10.75 9.15 -5.19
N SER A 74 10.48 9.74 -6.34
CA SER A 74 10.03 9.00 -7.52
C SER A 74 11.08 8.03 -8.02
N TRP A 75 12.36 8.40 -7.96
CA TRP A 75 13.48 7.54 -8.37
C TRP A 75 13.53 6.24 -7.57
N LEU A 76 13.46 6.34 -6.24
CA LEU A 76 13.44 5.17 -5.37
C LEU A 76 12.24 4.27 -5.69
N ARG A 77 11.07 4.85 -5.86
CA ARG A 77 9.83 4.13 -6.16
C ARG A 77 9.91 3.35 -7.47
N TYR A 78 10.35 4.00 -8.55
CA TYR A 78 10.47 3.35 -9.85
C TYR A 78 11.66 2.38 -9.89
N GLY A 79 12.76 2.68 -9.21
CA GLY A 79 13.89 1.74 -9.04
C GLY A 79 13.45 0.43 -8.38
N VAL A 80 12.73 0.51 -7.26
CA VAL A 80 12.18 -0.67 -6.57
C VAL A 80 11.18 -1.43 -7.47
N LEU A 81 10.36 -0.69 -8.24
CA LEU A 81 9.44 -1.31 -9.20
C LEU A 81 10.18 -2.13 -10.25
N ILE A 82 11.19 -1.55 -10.89
CA ILE A 82 11.98 -2.22 -11.93
C ILE A 82 12.69 -3.46 -11.36
N ILE A 83 13.36 -3.32 -10.22
CA ILE A 83 14.06 -4.43 -9.56
C ILE A 83 13.08 -5.56 -9.22
N ALA A 84 11.94 -5.24 -8.63
CA ALA A 84 10.95 -6.24 -8.25
C ALA A 84 10.37 -6.98 -9.46
N PHE A 85 10.04 -6.27 -10.53
CA PHE A 85 9.54 -6.89 -11.75
C PHE A 85 10.61 -7.70 -12.48
N SER A 86 11.87 -7.25 -12.49
CA SER A 86 12.99 -8.02 -13.04
C SER A 86 13.19 -9.33 -12.27
N LEU A 87 13.16 -9.30 -10.94
CA LEU A 87 13.25 -10.50 -10.11
C LEU A 87 12.06 -11.44 -10.34
N TRP A 88 10.87 -10.90 -10.50
CA TRP A 88 9.69 -11.70 -10.81
C TRP A 88 9.78 -12.37 -12.17
N THR A 89 10.16 -11.61 -13.21
CA THR A 89 10.34 -12.15 -14.56
C THR A 89 11.42 -13.19 -14.59
N TYR A 90 12.54 -12.95 -13.94
CA TYR A 90 13.63 -13.93 -13.80
C TYR A 90 13.13 -15.22 -13.12
N THR A 91 12.39 -15.10 -12.01
CA THR A 91 11.82 -16.24 -11.29
C THR A 91 10.86 -17.04 -12.16
N LEU A 92 10.01 -16.37 -12.94
CA LEU A 92 9.07 -17.01 -13.86
C LEU A 92 9.80 -17.77 -14.98
N ILE A 93 10.83 -17.19 -15.57
CA ILE A 93 11.58 -17.81 -16.67
C ILE A 93 12.37 -19.02 -16.17
N THR A 94 13.09 -18.90 -15.06
CA THR A 94 13.95 -19.95 -14.53
C THR A 94 13.19 -21.15 -13.98
N ASN A 95 11.97 -20.95 -13.48
CA ASN A 95 11.13 -22.01 -12.90
C ASN A 95 9.93 -22.36 -13.79
N TRP A 96 9.94 -21.97 -15.07
CA TRP A 96 8.87 -22.28 -16.01
C TRP A 96 8.70 -23.80 -16.16
N GLY A 97 7.48 -24.28 -15.95
CA GLY A 97 7.15 -25.70 -16.00
C GLY A 97 7.34 -26.46 -14.68
N ASN A 98 7.99 -25.87 -13.67
CA ASN A 98 8.10 -26.46 -12.32
C ASN A 98 7.34 -25.61 -11.29
N TRP A 99 6.08 -25.95 -11.07
CA TRP A 99 5.17 -25.19 -10.22
C TRP A 99 5.60 -25.15 -8.74
N GLU A 100 6.26 -26.22 -8.28
CA GLU A 100 6.75 -26.30 -6.89
C GLU A 100 7.87 -25.28 -6.65
N ASN A 101 8.88 -25.26 -7.51
CA ASN A 101 9.98 -24.30 -7.40
C ASN A 101 9.49 -22.87 -7.61
N LEU A 102 8.54 -22.66 -8.51
CA LEU A 102 7.93 -21.35 -8.74
C LEU A 102 7.21 -20.83 -7.50
N GLY A 103 6.35 -21.65 -6.90
CA GLY A 103 5.63 -21.29 -5.67
C GLY A 103 6.55 -20.94 -4.52
N LEU A 104 7.59 -21.76 -4.30
CA LEU A 104 8.58 -21.52 -3.26
C LEU A 104 9.39 -20.23 -3.50
N ALA A 105 9.79 -19.97 -4.74
CA ALA A 105 10.55 -18.77 -5.10
C ALA A 105 9.70 -17.49 -4.91
N LEU A 106 8.43 -17.52 -5.30
CA LEU A 106 7.49 -16.41 -5.08
C LEU A 106 7.27 -16.17 -3.59
N THR A 107 7.14 -17.22 -2.79
CA THR A 107 7.03 -17.10 -1.32
C THR A 107 8.27 -16.43 -0.73
N LYS A 108 9.47 -16.79 -1.16
CA LYS A 108 10.72 -16.14 -0.72
C LYS A 108 10.76 -14.66 -1.07
N LEU A 109 10.30 -14.27 -2.25
CA LEU A 109 10.20 -12.85 -2.64
C LEU A 109 9.19 -12.08 -1.77
N LEU A 110 8.07 -12.70 -1.41
CA LEU A 110 7.10 -12.10 -0.47
C LEU A 110 7.71 -11.95 0.93
N TRP A 111 8.46 -12.95 1.42
CA TRP A 111 9.20 -12.85 2.67
C TRP A 111 10.23 -11.73 2.65
N LEU A 112 11.01 -11.61 1.58
CA LEU A 112 11.98 -10.52 1.41
C LEU A 112 11.30 -9.16 1.50
N SER A 113 10.16 -8.97 0.82
CA SER A 113 9.40 -7.71 0.89
C SER A 113 8.88 -7.42 2.30
N THR A 114 8.51 -8.46 3.05
CA THR A 114 8.03 -8.34 4.44
C THR A 114 9.16 -7.92 5.38
N ILE A 115 10.33 -8.55 5.26
CA ILE A 115 11.51 -8.21 6.06
C ILE A 115 11.94 -6.75 5.80
N ILE A 116 12.01 -6.33 4.54
CA ILE A 116 12.30 -4.94 4.19
C ILE A 116 11.24 -4.00 4.78
N GLY A 117 9.96 -4.38 4.72
CA GLY A 117 8.86 -3.63 5.32
C GLY A 117 9.02 -3.47 6.84
N ILE A 118 9.44 -4.52 7.55
CA ILE A 118 9.71 -4.50 9.01
C ILE A 118 10.88 -3.55 9.30
N ILE A 119 11.98 -3.67 8.58
CA ILE A 119 13.14 -2.78 8.76
C ILE A 119 12.74 -1.31 8.53
N LEU A 120 11.96 -1.03 7.49
CA LEU A 120 11.49 0.34 7.25
C LEU A 120 10.58 0.87 8.35
N MET A 121 9.81 0.02 9.01
CA MET A 121 8.95 0.43 10.14
C MET A 121 9.73 0.85 11.39
N THR A 122 11.01 0.46 11.53
CA THR A 122 11.83 0.92 12.66
C THR A 122 12.27 2.38 12.52
N VAL A 123 12.40 2.88 11.29
CA VAL A 123 12.90 4.23 10.98
C VAL A 123 11.84 5.17 10.41
N ALA A 124 10.68 4.65 10.02
CA ALA A 124 9.64 5.42 9.36
C ALA A 124 8.24 4.99 9.85
N PRO A 125 7.19 5.81 9.62
CA PRO A 125 5.85 5.51 10.12
C PRO A 125 5.28 4.23 9.51
N ALA A 126 4.20 3.76 10.14
CA ALA A 126 3.35 2.71 9.58
C ALA A 126 3.06 2.98 8.09
N ARG A 127 3.12 1.95 7.30
CA ARG A 127 2.93 2.01 5.84
C ARG A 127 4.04 2.73 5.06
N ALA A 128 5.24 2.89 5.66
CA ALA A 128 6.41 3.39 4.95
C ALA A 128 6.71 2.59 3.69
N TRP A 129 6.64 1.25 3.78
CA TRP A 129 6.76 0.36 2.63
C TRP A 129 5.75 0.66 1.52
N CYS A 130 4.51 1.05 1.86
CA CYS A 130 3.47 1.36 0.88
C CYS A 130 3.84 2.52 -0.05
N ASN A 131 4.80 3.37 0.32
CA ASN A 131 5.28 4.46 -0.54
C ASN A 131 6.16 3.97 -1.68
N ILE A 132 6.92 2.90 -1.48
CA ILE A 132 7.87 2.34 -2.44
C ILE A 132 7.45 0.97 -2.98
N CYS A 133 6.39 0.38 -2.41
CA CYS A 133 5.89 -0.94 -2.82
C CYS A 133 5.60 -1.00 -4.33
N PRO A 134 6.13 -2.02 -5.05
CA PRO A 134 5.91 -2.15 -6.49
C PRO A 134 4.43 -2.26 -6.85
N MET A 135 3.65 -3.07 -6.12
CA MET A 135 2.20 -3.18 -6.34
C MET A 135 1.47 -1.87 -6.06
N GLY A 136 1.87 -1.13 -5.01
CA GLY A 136 1.34 0.20 -4.72
C GLY A 136 1.68 1.21 -5.82
N THR A 137 2.83 1.07 -6.46
CA THR A 137 3.24 1.93 -7.60
C THR A 137 2.44 1.60 -8.85
N VAL A 138 2.23 0.33 -9.17
CA VAL A 138 1.33 -0.09 -10.25
C VAL A 138 -0.09 0.43 -10.03
N ALA A 139 -0.62 0.25 -8.81
CA ALA A 139 -1.95 0.77 -8.46
C ALA A 139 -2.05 2.29 -8.57
N LYS A 140 -0.97 3.04 -8.31
CA LYS A 140 -0.90 4.49 -8.54
C LYS A 140 -0.96 4.85 -10.02
N ILE A 141 -0.22 4.13 -10.86
CA ILE A 141 -0.16 4.36 -12.31
C ILE A 141 -1.54 4.09 -12.95
N LEU A 142 -2.19 3.00 -12.55
CA LEU A 142 -3.51 2.60 -13.02
C LEU A 142 -4.66 3.41 -12.40
N ALA A 143 -4.39 4.17 -11.32
CA ALA A 143 -5.42 4.89 -10.58
C ALA A 143 -6.17 5.92 -11.44
N PRO A 144 -7.51 5.96 -11.40
CA PRO A 144 -8.27 6.96 -12.14
C PRO A 144 -8.01 8.36 -11.58
N LYS A 145 -7.98 9.35 -12.48
CA LYS A 145 -7.82 10.79 -12.13
C LYS A 145 -9.10 11.41 -11.54
N LYS A 146 -9.88 10.63 -10.81
CA LYS A 146 -11.14 11.10 -10.16
C LYS A 146 -10.87 11.60 -8.75
N ALA A 147 -11.74 12.49 -8.27
CA ALA A 147 -11.72 12.94 -6.89
C ALA A 147 -11.86 11.75 -5.93
N LYS A 148 -10.98 11.68 -4.94
CA LYS A 148 -10.97 10.64 -3.89
C LYS A 148 -11.54 11.15 -2.58
N LEU A 149 -11.39 12.44 -2.33
CA LEU A 149 -11.91 13.15 -1.17
C LEU A 149 -12.47 14.49 -1.64
N MET A 150 -13.54 14.95 -0.99
CA MET A 150 -14.04 16.32 -1.10
C MET A 150 -13.74 17.04 0.19
N ILE A 151 -13.17 18.24 0.10
CA ILE A 151 -12.85 19.08 1.24
C ILE A 151 -13.74 20.33 1.15
N THR A 152 -14.66 20.48 2.10
CA THR A 152 -15.59 21.62 2.13
C THR A 152 -14.90 22.91 2.56
N THR A 153 -15.59 24.03 2.38
CA THR A 153 -15.13 25.35 2.82
C THR A 153 -15.03 25.49 4.33
N ASP A 154 -15.66 24.59 5.12
CA ASP A 154 -15.59 24.55 6.58
C ASP A 154 -14.22 24.16 7.13
N CYS A 155 -13.30 23.76 6.27
CA CYS A 155 -11.93 23.42 6.63
C CYS A 155 -11.19 24.66 7.17
N VAL A 156 -10.65 24.57 8.39
CA VAL A 156 -9.94 25.65 9.09
C VAL A 156 -8.40 25.54 8.98
N TYR A 157 -7.88 24.76 8.04
CA TYR A 157 -6.44 24.57 7.82
C TYR A 157 -5.66 24.06 9.05
N CYS A 158 -6.27 23.33 9.97
CA CYS A 158 -5.61 22.80 11.19
C CYS A 158 -4.54 21.75 10.93
N ARG A 159 -4.40 21.26 9.69
CA ARG A 159 -3.40 20.27 9.20
C ARG A 159 -3.46 18.88 9.87
N LEU A 160 -4.46 18.59 10.71
CA LEU A 160 -4.62 17.27 11.35
C LEU A 160 -4.72 16.14 10.31
N CYS A 161 -5.42 16.38 9.18
CA CYS A 161 -5.54 15.43 8.09
C CYS A 161 -4.18 15.04 7.47
N ALA A 162 -3.21 15.96 7.41
CA ALA A 162 -1.85 15.69 6.94
C ALA A 162 -1.04 14.92 7.98
N LYS A 163 -1.14 15.27 9.27
CA LYS A 163 -0.45 14.58 10.37
C LYS A 163 -0.91 13.13 10.53
N THR A 164 -2.19 12.85 10.24
CA THR A 164 -2.79 11.52 10.38
C THR A 164 -2.64 10.67 9.11
N CYS A 165 -2.23 11.28 7.99
CA CYS A 165 -2.15 10.59 6.72
C CYS A 165 -0.98 9.60 6.68
N PRO A 166 -1.22 8.28 6.52
CA PRO A 166 -0.16 7.28 6.49
C PRO A 166 0.72 7.38 5.23
N MET A 167 0.27 8.12 4.20
CA MET A 167 1.02 8.40 2.98
C MET A 167 1.68 9.79 2.99
N GLY A 168 1.52 10.57 4.08
CA GLY A 168 2.07 11.91 4.20
C GLY A 168 1.51 12.91 3.18
N LEU A 169 0.25 12.75 2.80
CA LEU A 169 -0.46 13.64 1.89
C LEU A 169 -1.12 14.79 2.67
N SER A 170 -1.37 15.91 1.99
CA SER A 170 -1.94 17.13 2.57
C SER A 170 -3.29 17.49 1.96
N PRO A 171 -4.39 16.77 2.28
CA PRO A 171 -5.69 17.00 1.66
C PRO A 171 -6.21 18.43 1.84
N TYR A 172 -5.89 19.09 2.96
CA TYR A 172 -6.36 20.45 3.28
C TYR A 172 -5.98 21.50 2.22
N MET A 173 -4.95 21.24 1.41
CA MET A 173 -4.51 22.13 0.32
C MET A 173 -5.53 22.26 -0.82
N ASP A 174 -6.44 21.28 -0.93
CA ASP A 174 -7.50 21.27 -1.95
C ASP A 174 -8.86 21.67 -1.38
N ARG A 175 -8.88 22.48 -0.31
CA ARG A 175 -10.10 23.05 0.27
C ARG A 175 -10.92 23.79 -0.78
N GLY A 176 -12.22 23.47 -0.84
CA GLY A 176 -13.17 24.14 -1.71
C GLY A 176 -12.98 23.90 -3.21
N LYS A 177 -12.01 23.09 -3.63
CA LYS A 177 -11.84 22.76 -5.05
C LYS A 177 -12.95 21.84 -5.54
N ILE A 178 -13.66 22.24 -6.60
CA ILE A 178 -14.71 21.44 -7.24
C ILE A 178 -14.17 20.07 -7.69
N ALA A 179 -12.94 20.03 -8.21
CA ALA A 179 -12.27 18.79 -8.59
C ALA A 179 -11.96 17.86 -7.40
N GLY A 180 -12.04 18.37 -6.15
CA GLY A 180 -11.68 17.63 -4.95
C GLY A 180 -10.21 17.23 -4.90
N PHE A 181 -9.85 16.34 -3.98
CA PHE A 181 -8.50 15.81 -3.82
C PHE A 181 -8.29 14.59 -4.72
N THR A 182 -7.49 14.75 -5.78
CA THR A 182 -7.29 13.76 -6.85
C THR A 182 -5.98 12.99 -6.77
N ASN A 183 -5.15 13.22 -5.73
CA ASN A 183 -3.82 12.62 -5.63
C ASN A 183 -3.88 11.08 -5.77
N PRO A 184 -3.17 10.47 -6.73
CA PRO A 184 -3.22 9.03 -7.00
C PRO A 184 -2.63 8.18 -5.85
N ASP A 185 -1.82 8.76 -4.97
CA ASP A 185 -1.30 8.07 -3.79
C ASP A 185 -2.32 7.96 -2.65
N CYS A 186 -3.49 8.61 -2.76
CA CYS A 186 -4.55 8.51 -1.77
C CYS A 186 -5.18 7.11 -1.78
N MET A 187 -5.10 6.42 -0.64
CA MET A 187 -5.66 5.09 -0.43
C MET A 187 -7.13 5.09 -0.03
N ARG A 188 -7.78 6.23 0.13
CA ARG A 188 -9.17 6.35 0.64
C ARG A 188 -9.38 5.65 2.00
N CYS A 189 -8.37 5.60 2.86
CA CYS A 189 -8.43 4.88 4.14
C CYS A 189 -9.33 5.56 5.20
N GLY A 190 -9.83 6.75 4.97
CA GLY A 190 -10.75 7.46 5.85
C GLY A 190 -10.12 8.11 7.09
N ARG A 191 -8.84 7.85 7.40
CA ARG A 191 -8.22 8.40 8.62
C ARG A 191 -8.34 9.92 8.72
N CYS A 192 -8.08 10.64 7.63
CA CYS A 192 -8.19 12.11 7.60
C CYS A 192 -9.61 12.61 7.85
N ALA A 193 -10.64 11.89 7.41
CA ALA A 193 -12.04 12.23 7.66
C ALA A 193 -12.42 12.00 9.13
N ASN A 194 -11.99 10.84 9.70
CA ASN A 194 -12.30 10.48 11.09
C ASN A 194 -11.64 11.43 12.12
N PHE A 195 -10.46 11.97 11.80
CA PHE A 195 -9.75 12.92 12.66
C PHE A 195 -10.12 14.38 12.39
N CYS A 196 -11.01 14.65 11.45
CA CYS A 196 -11.44 16.00 11.13
C CYS A 196 -12.56 16.46 12.07
N PHE A 197 -12.25 17.28 13.07
CA PHE A 197 -13.22 17.77 14.05
C PHE A 197 -14.30 18.68 13.43
N LYS A 198 -14.05 19.26 12.26
CA LYS A 198 -15.04 20.04 11.49
C LYS A 198 -15.83 19.19 10.49
N HIS A 199 -15.59 17.88 10.41
CA HIS A 199 -16.21 17.00 9.43
C HIS A 199 -16.15 17.51 7.98
N ALA A 200 -15.14 18.34 7.68
CA ALA A 200 -14.97 19.00 6.39
C ALA A 200 -14.46 18.09 5.28
N ILE A 201 -14.16 16.81 5.56
CA ILE A 201 -13.62 15.85 4.59
C ILE A 201 -14.62 14.73 4.36
N LYS A 202 -15.09 14.61 3.12
CA LYS A 202 -15.98 13.52 2.67
C LYS A 202 -15.24 12.60 1.71
N ILE A 203 -15.37 11.29 1.91
CA ILE A 203 -14.83 10.27 0.99
C ILE A 203 -15.80 10.11 -0.17
N LYS A 204 -15.26 10.04 -1.40
CA LYS A 204 -16.07 9.90 -2.61
C LYS A 204 -15.89 8.51 -3.25
#